data_11c6e9701e18ef39a5e88045c71c630f
#
_entry.id   11c6e9701e18ef39a5e88045c71c630f
#
_cell.length_a   1.000
_cell.length_b   1.000
_cell.length_c   1.000
_cell.angle_alpha   90.00
_cell.angle_beta   90.00
_cell.angle_gamma   90.00
#
_symmetry.space_group_name_H-M   'P 1'
#
loop_
_entity.id
_entity.type
_entity.pdbx_description
1 polymer ?
#
loop_
_entity_poly.entity_id
_entity_poly.type
_entity_poly.pdbx_seq_one_letter_code
_entity_poly.pdbx_strand_id
1 'polypeptide(L)'
;MLRSMRFSEADRILHLYSEQRGRIGAIAKGVRKTTSRFGARLEPLSHVELLLHEGSGELQTITGVELLHSHRSSREEPYRLNVGLIGAEAMLRLHGEPERNERAFGALARFLDLLDEAPVLESRPAVDPLVLAFQLKLLWLAGYLPHLTSCVECGAVDGVAAFSPRAGGAVCTDHAAGALRLSSEGIAGVERLLSTPLAEAWDAALTDRSRRDALAVITSSYEEHGGFRLRTLSA
;
A
#
# COMPACT_ATOMS: atom_id res chain seq x y z
N MET A 1 -3.11 -11.36 -4.85
CA MET A 1 -3.70 -10.73 -6.06
C MET A 1 -4.15 -9.32 -5.72
N LEU A 2 -3.73 -8.30 -6.48
CA LEU A 2 -3.91 -6.89 -6.11
C LEU A 2 -5.02 -6.18 -6.88
N ARG A 3 -5.22 -6.52 -8.15
CA ARG A 3 -6.26 -5.89 -8.99
C ARG A 3 -6.78 -6.86 -10.05
N SER A 4 -8.06 -6.76 -10.34
CA SER A 4 -8.73 -7.53 -11.39
C SER A 4 -9.51 -6.61 -12.31
N MET A 5 -9.39 -6.80 -13.62
CA MET A 5 -10.12 -6.03 -14.63
C MET A 5 -10.81 -6.98 -15.61
N ARG A 6 -12.00 -6.63 -16.06
CA ARG A 6 -12.68 -7.35 -17.17
C ARG A 6 -11.87 -7.15 -18.44
N PHE A 7 -11.62 -8.23 -19.18
CA PHE A 7 -10.87 -8.18 -20.43
C PHE A 7 -11.74 -8.59 -21.62
N SER A 8 -12.49 -9.67 -21.47
CA SER A 8 -13.46 -10.14 -22.46
C SER A 8 -14.73 -10.57 -21.76
N GLU A 9 -15.65 -11.19 -22.48
CA GLU A 9 -16.91 -11.70 -21.92
C GLU A 9 -16.69 -12.65 -20.74
N ALA A 10 -15.69 -13.54 -20.83
CA ALA A 10 -15.42 -14.57 -19.84
C ALA A 10 -14.08 -14.42 -19.09
N ASP A 11 -13.18 -13.52 -19.53
CA ASP A 11 -11.82 -13.42 -19.04
C ASP A 11 -11.60 -12.20 -18.16
N ARG A 12 -10.54 -12.25 -17.35
CA ARG A 12 -10.03 -11.11 -16.56
C ARG A 12 -8.52 -10.98 -16.76
N ILE A 13 -8.03 -9.74 -16.75
CA ILE A 13 -6.63 -9.43 -16.52
C ILE A 13 -6.45 -9.20 -15.03
N LEU A 14 -5.45 -9.86 -14.47
CA LEU A 14 -5.08 -9.75 -13.05
C LEU A 14 -3.73 -9.06 -12.94
N HIS A 15 -3.62 -8.12 -12.01
CA HIS A 15 -2.36 -7.59 -11.55
C HIS A 15 -1.99 -8.27 -10.24
N LEU A 16 -0.85 -8.91 -10.25
CA LEU A 16 -0.33 -9.72 -9.16
C LEU A 16 0.97 -9.11 -8.66
N TYR A 17 1.34 -9.41 -7.44
CA TYR A 17 2.67 -9.18 -6.92
C TYR A 17 3.22 -10.52 -6.43
N SER A 18 4.39 -10.89 -6.91
CA SER A 18 5.04 -12.17 -6.67
C SER A 18 6.35 -11.98 -5.94
N GLU A 19 6.68 -12.91 -5.07
CA GLU A 19 7.96 -12.95 -4.37
C GLU A 19 9.15 -13.02 -5.33
N GLN A 20 9.01 -13.80 -6.41
CA GLN A 20 10.10 -14.14 -7.31
C GLN A 20 10.30 -13.13 -8.44
N ARG A 21 9.25 -12.41 -8.86
CA ARG A 21 9.24 -11.58 -10.07
C ARG A 21 8.67 -10.17 -9.86
N GLY A 22 8.32 -9.79 -8.63
CA GLY A 22 7.64 -8.53 -8.37
C GLY A 22 6.26 -8.47 -9.05
N ARG A 23 5.96 -7.39 -9.76
CA ARG A 23 4.69 -7.22 -10.46
C ARG A 23 4.56 -8.16 -11.65
N ILE A 24 3.41 -8.81 -11.76
CA ILE A 24 3.04 -9.68 -12.88
C ILE A 24 1.66 -9.28 -13.42
N GLY A 25 1.54 -9.16 -14.74
CA GLY A 25 0.27 -9.11 -15.44
C GLY A 25 -0.09 -10.51 -15.97
N ALA A 26 -1.28 -11.01 -15.64
CA ALA A 26 -1.71 -12.32 -16.09
C ALA A 26 -3.17 -12.31 -16.54
N ILE A 27 -3.49 -13.18 -17.52
CA ILE A 27 -4.86 -13.40 -18.01
C ILE A 27 -5.42 -14.69 -17.41
N ALA A 28 -6.60 -14.59 -16.79
CA ALA A 28 -7.39 -15.72 -16.30
C ALA A 28 -8.52 -16.01 -17.29
N LYS A 29 -8.30 -16.96 -18.22
CA LYS A 29 -9.27 -17.31 -19.24
C LYS A 29 -10.46 -18.07 -18.65
N GLY A 30 -11.67 -17.68 -19.03
CA GLY A 30 -12.91 -18.32 -18.60
C GLY A 30 -13.22 -18.17 -17.10
N VAL A 31 -12.53 -17.30 -16.37
CA VAL A 31 -12.70 -17.16 -14.92
C VAL A 31 -14.11 -16.69 -14.50
N ARG A 32 -14.82 -16.01 -15.39
CA ARG A 32 -16.19 -15.53 -15.15
C ARG A 32 -17.29 -16.55 -15.52
N LYS A 33 -16.96 -17.67 -16.10
CA LYS A 33 -17.92 -18.75 -16.39
C LYS A 33 -18.36 -19.42 -15.08
N THR A 34 -19.62 -19.80 -14.98
CA THR A 34 -20.16 -20.55 -13.83
C THR A 34 -19.41 -21.88 -13.62
N THR A 35 -18.89 -22.47 -14.70
CA THR A 35 -18.10 -23.70 -14.71
C THR A 35 -16.59 -23.43 -14.59
N SER A 36 -16.20 -22.24 -14.12
CA SER A 36 -14.78 -21.88 -14.02
C SER A 36 -14.01 -22.84 -13.10
N ARG A 37 -12.92 -23.39 -13.60
CA ARG A 37 -11.99 -24.22 -12.82
C ARG A 37 -11.25 -23.45 -11.75
N PHE A 38 -11.20 -22.12 -11.84
CA PHE A 38 -10.52 -21.26 -10.87
C PHE A 38 -11.40 -20.89 -9.69
N GLY A 39 -12.74 -20.86 -9.87
CA GLY A 39 -13.69 -20.49 -8.84
C GLY A 39 -13.39 -19.15 -8.18
N ALA A 40 -13.61 -19.05 -6.89
CA ALA A 40 -13.36 -17.85 -6.09
C ALA A 40 -11.88 -17.68 -5.64
N ARG A 41 -10.96 -18.51 -6.14
CA ARG A 41 -9.55 -18.46 -5.73
C ARG A 41 -8.81 -17.21 -6.25
N LEU A 42 -9.30 -16.63 -7.34
CA LEU A 42 -8.71 -15.45 -8.00
C LEU A 42 -9.52 -14.17 -7.65
N GLU A 43 -9.77 -13.94 -6.38
CA GLU A 43 -10.42 -12.73 -5.90
C GLU A 43 -9.40 -11.73 -5.34
N PRO A 44 -9.72 -10.41 -5.30
CA PRO A 44 -8.83 -9.39 -4.71
C PRO A 44 -8.34 -9.80 -3.33
N LEU A 45 -7.10 -9.45 -3.01
CA LEU A 45 -6.40 -9.71 -1.76
C LEU A 45 -6.06 -11.19 -1.49
N SER A 46 -6.51 -12.16 -2.31
CA SER A 46 -6.14 -13.56 -2.13
C SER A 46 -4.64 -13.78 -2.31
N HIS A 47 -4.04 -14.59 -1.43
CA HIS A 47 -2.69 -15.12 -1.56
C HIS A 47 -2.79 -16.49 -2.22
N VAL A 48 -2.15 -16.64 -3.36
CA VAL A 48 -2.27 -17.83 -4.22
C VAL A 48 -0.93 -18.26 -4.76
N GLU A 49 -0.77 -19.55 -4.99
CA GLU A 49 0.27 -20.11 -5.85
C GLU A 49 -0.28 -20.30 -7.25
N LEU A 50 0.48 -19.89 -8.26
CA LEU A 50 0.04 -19.87 -9.65
C LEU A 50 0.97 -20.66 -10.55
N LEU A 51 0.38 -21.46 -11.43
CA LEU A 51 1.06 -21.96 -12.61
C LEU A 51 0.77 -21.00 -13.77
N LEU A 52 1.84 -20.44 -14.30
CA LEU A 52 1.78 -19.45 -15.38
C LEU A 52 2.41 -20.04 -16.63
N HIS A 53 1.75 -19.80 -17.76
CA HIS A 53 2.30 -20.08 -19.08
C HIS A 53 2.74 -18.78 -19.73
N GLU A 54 4.00 -18.70 -20.11
CA GLU A 54 4.57 -17.57 -20.82
C GLU A 54 4.25 -17.71 -22.32
N GLY A 55 3.47 -16.76 -22.83
CA GLY A 55 3.16 -16.63 -24.25
C GLY A 55 4.10 -15.63 -24.93
N SER A 56 3.82 -15.29 -26.19
CA SER A 56 4.57 -14.27 -26.95
C SER A 56 4.27 -12.82 -26.55
N GLY A 57 3.29 -12.59 -25.68
CA GLY A 57 2.87 -11.27 -25.23
C GLY A 57 3.33 -10.96 -23.81
N GLU A 58 3.09 -9.71 -23.37
CA GLU A 58 3.45 -9.24 -22.03
C GLU A 58 2.62 -9.91 -20.90
N LEU A 59 1.41 -10.38 -21.22
CA LEU A 59 0.53 -11.02 -20.26
C LEU A 59 0.75 -12.53 -20.24
N GLN A 60 1.02 -13.06 -19.05
CA GLN A 60 1.11 -14.50 -18.83
C GLN A 60 -0.29 -15.13 -18.73
N THR A 61 -0.45 -16.40 -19.12
CA THR A 61 -1.74 -17.09 -18.97
C THR A 61 -1.74 -17.96 -17.73
N ILE A 62 -2.74 -17.78 -16.85
CA ILE A 62 -2.92 -18.64 -15.67
C ILE A 62 -3.44 -20.00 -16.13
N THR A 63 -2.68 -21.04 -15.82
CA THR A 63 -3.01 -22.44 -16.14
C THR A 63 -3.41 -23.25 -14.92
N GLY A 64 -2.93 -22.86 -13.73
CA GLY A 64 -3.30 -23.47 -12.45
C GLY A 64 -3.33 -22.44 -11.34
N VAL A 65 -4.10 -22.71 -10.28
CA VAL A 65 -4.18 -21.89 -9.09
C VAL A 65 -4.41 -22.76 -7.85
N GLU A 66 -3.58 -22.55 -6.83
CA GLU A 66 -3.78 -23.06 -5.49
C GLU A 66 -4.01 -21.87 -4.55
N LEU A 67 -5.02 -21.94 -3.70
CA LEU A 67 -5.35 -20.91 -2.73
C LEU A 67 -4.57 -21.19 -1.44
N LEU A 68 -3.61 -20.32 -1.13
CA LEU A 68 -2.84 -20.39 0.12
C LEU A 68 -3.59 -19.70 1.26
N HIS A 69 -4.04 -18.45 1.02
CA HIS A 69 -4.82 -17.71 1.99
C HIS A 69 -5.90 -16.86 1.30
N SER A 70 -7.14 -16.99 1.74
CA SER A 70 -8.27 -16.33 1.09
C SER A 70 -8.46 -14.87 1.49
N HIS A 71 -7.98 -14.45 2.68
CA HIS A 71 -8.28 -13.17 3.34
C HIS A 71 -9.78 -12.84 3.25
N ARG A 72 -10.60 -13.83 3.61
CA ARG A 72 -12.06 -13.75 3.46
C ARG A 72 -12.66 -12.70 4.37
N SER A 73 -12.19 -12.63 5.61
CA SER A 73 -12.61 -11.65 6.59
C SER A 73 -12.41 -10.22 6.11
N SER A 74 -11.25 -9.94 5.47
CA SER A 74 -10.96 -8.64 4.87
C SER A 74 -11.84 -8.32 3.67
N ARG A 75 -12.25 -9.32 2.90
CA ARG A 75 -13.09 -9.10 1.70
C ARG A 75 -14.57 -8.95 2.00
N GLU A 76 -15.08 -9.61 3.03
CA GLU A 76 -16.49 -9.58 3.41
C GLU A 76 -16.84 -8.37 4.27
N GLU A 77 -15.85 -7.74 4.90
CA GLU A 77 -16.02 -6.51 5.67
C GLU A 77 -15.67 -5.27 4.81
N PRO A 78 -16.64 -4.40 4.47
CA PRO A 78 -16.41 -3.28 3.56
C PRO A 78 -15.30 -2.33 4.00
N TYR A 79 -15.16 -2.07 5.31
CA TYR A 79 -14.09 -1.23 5.85
C TYR A 79 -12.72 -1.84 5.56
N ARG A 80 -12.51 -3.11 5.94
CA ARG A 80 -11.28 -3.85 5.73
C ARG A 80 -10.95 -3.99 4.25
N LEU A 81 -11.96 -4.27 3.42
CA LEU A 81 -11.77 -4.33 1.97
C LEU A 81 -11.19 -3.02 1.42
N ASN A 82 -11.74 -1.88 1.83
CA ASN A 82 -11.23 -0.58 1.39
C ASN A 82 -9.81 -0.32 1.89
N VAL A 83 -9.49 -0.64 3.15
CA VAL A 83 -8.12 -0.57 3.69
C VAL A 83 -7.17 -1.44 2.85
N GLY A 84 -7.56 -2.68 2.55
CA GLY A 84 -6.79 -3.61 1.72
C GLY A 84 -6.57 -3.12 0.29
N LEU A 85 -7.60 -2.52 -0.33
CA LEU A 85 -7.50 -1.98 -1.69
C LEU A 85 -6.59 -0.74 -1.76
N ILE A 86 -6.56 0.10 -0.73
CA ILE A 86 -5.61 1.23 -0.62
C ILE A 86 -4.18 0.68 -0.59
N GLY A 87 -3.89 -0.29 0.28
CA GLY A 87 -2.57 -0.93 0.34
C GLY A 87 -2.17 -1.63 -0.95
N ALA A 88 -3.10 -2.33 -1.59
CA ALA A 88 -2.88 -3.00 -2.87
C ALA A 88 -2.58 -2.02 -4.01
N GLU A 89 -3.28 -0.87 -4.06
CA GLU A 89 -2.99 0.17 -5.06
C GLU A 89 -1.63 0.81 -4.80
N ALA A 90 -1.30 1.15 -3.54
CA ALA A 90 -0.01 1.69 -3.16
C ALA A 90 1.15 0.76 -3.60
N MET A 91 1.01 -0.54 -3.32
CA MET A 91 1.97 -1.56 -3.75
C MET A 91 2.15 -1.59 -5.27
N LEU A 92 1.06 -1.60 -6.03
CA LEU A 92 1.10 -1.64 -7.50
C LEU A 92 1.71 -0.38 -8.13
N ARG A 93 1.57 0.77 -7.47
CA ARG A 93 2.05 2.06 -7.99
C ARG A 93 3.50 2.34 -7.63
N LEU A 94 3.90 2.02 -6.40
CA LEU A 94 5.23 2.32 -5.89
C LEU A 94 6.25 1.23 -6.24
N HIS A 95 5.84 -0.04 -6.22
CA HIS A 95 6.66 -1.20 -6.57
C HIS A 95 6.16 -1.83 -7.88
N GLY A 96 5.94 -0.99 -8.90
CA GLY A 96 5.31 -1.38 -10.16
C GLY A 96 6.21 -2.13 -11.14
N GLU A 97 7.49 -2.30 -10.86
CA GLU A 97 8.44 -2.95 -11.74
C GLU A 97 8.38 -4.49 -11.61
N PRO A 98 8.64 -5.21 -12.72
CA PRO A 98 8.71 -6.67 -12.71
C PRO A 98 10.08 -7.14 -12.19
N GLU A 99 10.40 -6.77 -10.95
CA GLU A 99 11.67 -7.08 -10.30
C GLU A 99 11.43 -7.78 -8.97
N ARG A 100 12.27 -8.79 -8.67
CA ARG A 100 12.20 -9.52 -7.41
C ARG A 100 12.44 -8.59 -6.22
N ASN A 101 11.48 -8.54 -5.31
CA ASN A 101 11.59 -7.80 -4.07
C ASN A 101 10.89 -8.55 -2.94
N GLU A 102 11.62 -9.47 -2.31
CA GLU A 102 11.11 -10.31 -1.23
C GLU A 102 10.63 -9.51 -0.02
N ARG A 103 11.32 -8.39 0.29
CA ARG A 103 10.94 -7.54 1.42
C ARG A 103 9.59 -6.86 1.19
N ALA A 104 9.37 -6.35 -0.02
CA ALA A 104 8.09 -5.74 -0.38
C ALA A 104 6.97 -6.78 -0.43
N PHE A 105 7.25 -7.99 -0.96
CA PHE A 105 6.30 -9.11 -0.93
C PHE A 105 5.94 -9.51 0.50
N GLY A 106 6.95 -9.72 1.35
CA GLY A 106 6.74 -10.09 2.76
C GLY A 106 5.96 -9.02 3.53
N ALA A 107 6.23 -7.72 3.29
CA ALA A 107 5.48 -6.63 3.89
C ALA A 107 4.00 -6.65 3.44
N LEU A 108 3.73 -6.90 2.15
CA LEU A 108 2.37 -7.04 1.62
C LEU A 108 1.64 -8.24 2.21
N ALA A 109 2.28 -9.41 2.25
CA ALA A 109 1.69 -10.61 2.84
C ALA A 109 1.33 -10.37 4.31
N ARG A 110 2.26 -9.84 5.09
CA ARG A 110 2.03 -9.50 6.50
C ARG A 110 0.92 -8.47 6.70
N PHE A 111 0.85 -7.45 5.85
CA PHE A 111 -0.23 -6.46 5.87
C PHE A 111 -1.61 -7.12 5.68
N LEU A 112 -1.73 -8.02 4.71
CA LEU A 112 -2.99 -8.71 4.41
C LEU A 112 -3.39 -9.70 5.51
N ASP A 113 -2.43 -10.41 6.11
CA ASP A 113 -2.69 -11.32 7.25
C ASP A 113 -3.22 -10.53 8.45
N LEU A 114 -2.57 -9.41 8.79
CA LEU A 114 -3.00 -8.54 9.87
C LEU A 114 -4.37 -7.91 9.62
N LEU A 115 -4.68 -7.59 8.37
CA LEU A 115 -5.96 -6.98 8.01
C LEU A 115 -7.15 -7.91 8.29
N ASP A 116 -6.99 -9.22 8.21
CA ASP A 116 -8.05 -10.18 8.53
C ASP A 116 -8.49 -10.10 10.00
N GLU A 117 -7.58 -9.71 10.89
CA GLU A 117 -7.79 -9.58 12.33
C GLU A 117 -8.01 -8.12 12.76
N ALA A 118 -7.80 -7.16 11.84
CA ALA A 118 -7.88 -5.73 12.11
C ALA A 118 -9.23 -5.30 12.72
N PRO A 119 -9.24 -4.38 13.69
CA PRO A 119 -10.49 -3.79 14.15
C PRO A 119 -11.15 -2.98 13.03
N VAL A 120 -12.48 -2.94 13.03
CA VAL A 120 -13.25 -2.03 12.19
C VAL A 120 -13.37 -0.70 12.94
N LEU A 121 -12.81 0.35 12.37
CA LEU A 121 -12.82 1.67 12.98
C LEU A 121 -13.96 2.53 12.42
N GLU A 122 -14.43 3.48 13.19
CA GLU A 122 -15.42 4.48 12.72
C GLU A 122 -14.79 5.55 11.80
N SER A 123 -13.46 5.56 11.68
CA SER A 123 -12.72 6.50 10.83
C SER A 123 -12.76 6.08 9.35
N ARG A 124 -12.34 7.01 8.48
CA ARG A 124 -12.18 6.69 7.05
C ARG A 124 -11.07 5.64 6.85
N PRO A 125 -11.25 4.65 5.96
CA PRO A 125 -10.21 3.64 5.66
C PRO A 125 -8.84 4.22 5.30
N ALA A 126 -8.81 5.40 4.64
CA ALA A 126 -7.58 6.08 4.24
C ALA A 126 -6.69 6.52 5.42
N VAL A 127 -7.25 6.69 6.61
CA VAL A 127 -6.53 7.08 7.84
C VAL A 127 -6.44 5.94 8.86
N ASP A 128 -6.69 4.70 8.43
CA ASP A 128 -6.47 3.53 9.27
C ASP A 128 -4.98 3.38 9.61
N PRO A 129 -4.61 3.18 10.90
CA PRO A 129 -3.22 3.09 11.33
C PRO A 129 -2.43 1.98 10.61
N LEU A 130 -3.05 0.83 10.32
CA LEU A 130 -2.39 -0.28 9.64
C LEU A 130 -1.99 0.11 8.21
N VAL A 131 -2.90 0.72 7.43
CA VAL A 131 -2.58 1.11 6.05
C VAL A 131 -1.64 2.30 6.00
N LEU A 132 -1.69 3.22 6.97
CA LEU A 132 -0.72 4.31 7.07
C LEU A 132 0.69 3.76 7.35
N ALA A 133 0.83 2.87 8.34
CA ALA A 133 2.10 2.22 8.66
C ALA A 133 2.63 1.39 7.48
N PHE A 134 1.75 0.65 6.79
CA PHE A 134 2.12 -0.13 5.62
C PHE A 134 2.62 0.75 4.47
N GLN A 135 1.95 1.86 4.16
CA GLN A 135 2.37 2.79 3.12
C GLN A 135 3.71 3.47 3.44
N LEU A 136 3.94 3.87 4.69
CA LEU A 136 5.26 4.36 5.15
C LEU A 136 6.35 3.29 5.01
N LYS A 137 6.01 2.03 5.30
CA LYS A 137 6.90 0.88 5.07
C LYS A 137 7.25 0.71 3.59
N LEU A 138 6.27 0.88 2.70
CA LEU A 138 6.51 0.81 1.25
C LEU A 138 7.43 1.96 0.78
N LEU A 139 7.23 3.19 1.28
CA LEU A 139 8.11 4.33 0.99
C LEU A 139 9.53 4.05 1.46
N TRP A 140 9.71 3.50 2.67
CA TRP A 140 11.02 3.09 3.16
C TRP A 140 11.68 2.04 2.26
N LEU A 141 10.95 1.00 1.85
CA LEU A 141 11.46 -0.06 0.98
C LEU A 141 11.81 0.45 -0.43
N ALA A 142 11.18 1.54 -0.87
CA ALA A 142 11.48 2.23 -2.12
C ALA A 142 12.62 3.27 -1.99
N GLY A 143 13.19 3.44 -0.78
CA GLY A 143 14.28 4.41 -0.54
C GLY A 143 13.82 5.84 -0.22
N TYR A 144 12.52 6.06 0.01
CA TYR A 144 11.92 7.38 0.27
C TYR A 144 11.50 7.55 1.73
N LEU A 145 12.33 7.06 2.68
CA LEU A 145 12.07 7.23 4.10
C LEU A 145 12.13 8.72 4.48
N PRO A 146 11.05 9.32 5.01
CA PRO A 146 11.08 10.70 5.42
C PRO A 146 11.98 10.92 6.64
N HIS A 147 12.88 11.91 6.56
CA HIS A 147 13.65 12.36 7.71
C HIS A 147 12.84 13.39 8.52
N LEU A 148 12.61 13.14 9.80
CA LEU A 148 11.68 13.96 10.61
C LEU A 148 12.32 14.58 11.87
N THR A 149 13.51 14.13 12.26
CA THR A 149 14.17 14.49 13.52
C THR A 149 14.83 15.87 13.51
N SER A 150 15.10 16.43 12.34
CA SER A 150 15.70 17.76 12.17
C SER A 150 15.35 18.35 10.81
N CYS A 151 15.58 19.64 10.64
CA CYS A 151 15.42 20.30 9.34
C CYS A 151 16.42 19.75 8.34
N VAL A 152 15.96 19.21 7.20
CA VAL A 152 16.81 18.63 6.15
C VAL A 152 17.66 19.66 5.42
N GLU A 153 17.32 20.96 5.51
CA GLU A 153 18.03 22.05 4.86
C GLU A 153 19.16 22.64 5.72
N CYS A 154 18.93 22.82 7.04
CA CYS A 154 19.90 23.48 7.92
C CYS A 154 20.31 22.67 9.15
N GLY A 155 19.72 21.48 9.36
CA GLY A 155 20.03 20.63 10.51
C GLY A 155 19.43 21.08 11.85
N ALA A 156 18.65 22.18 11.90
CA ALA A 156 18.01 22.64 13.12
C ALA A 156 17.03 21.58 13.66
N VAL A 157 17.17 21.27 14.96
CA VAL A 157 16.30 20.32 15.65
C VAL A 157 15.02 21.01 16.13
N ASP A 158 15.15 22.27 16.53
CA ASP A 158 14.03 23.08 17.00
C ASP A 158 13.30 23.77 15.84
N GLY A 159 12.02 24.07 16.03
CA GLY A 159 11.21 24.83 15.08
C GLY A 159 10.83 24.04 13.82
N VAL A 160 10.94 22.71 13.83
CA VAL A 160 10.41 21.87 12.75
C VAL A 160 8.88 22.01 12.70
N ALA A 161 8.35 22.46 11.55
CA ALA A 161 6.94 22.85 11.41
C ALA A 161 6.27 22.39 10.11
N ALA A 162 7.04 21.85 9.17
CA ALA A 162 6.54 21.44 7.88
C ALA A 162 7.32 20.24 7.32
N PHE A 163 6.77 19.64 6.28
CA PHE A 163 7.39 18.54 5.53
C PHE A 163 7.58 18.96 4.07
N SER A 164 8.78 18.81 3.58
CA SER A 164 9.11 18.99 2.16
C SER A 164 9.32 17.63 1.49
N PRO A 165 8.38 17.15 0.65
CA PRO A 165 8.57 15.90 -0.08
C PRO A 165 9.80 15.94 -0.96
N ARG A 166 10.04 17.09 -1.62
CA ARG A 166 11.20 17.32 -2.49
C ARG A 166 12.53 17.20 -1.77
N ALA A 167 12.62 17.75 -0.55
CA ALA A 167 13.82 17.67 0.28
C ALA A 167 13.91 16.33 1.03
N GLY A 168 12.84 15.50 0.99
CA GLY A 168 12.79 14.18 1.62
C GLY A 168 12.61 14.21 3.13
N GLY A 169 12.10 15.33 3.72
CA GLY A 169 11.97 15.38 5.18
C GLY A 169 11.37 16.65 5.74
N ALA A 170 11.46 16.73 7.06
CA ALA A 170 10.97 17.87 7.84
C ALA A 170 11.82 19.11 7.62
N VAL A 171 11.19 20.28 7.68
CA VAL A 171 11.82 21.59 7.54
C VAL A 171 11.37 22.52 8.66
N CYS A 172 12.28 23.41 9.09
CA CYS A 172 11.97 24.43 10.10
C CYS A 172 11.14 25.59 9.50
N THR A 173 10.70 26.50 10.34
CA THR A 173 9.90 27.68 9.94
C THR A 173 10.56 28.51 8.85
N ASP A 174 11.90 28.64 8.86
CA ASP A 174 12.64 29.46 7.89
C ASP A 174 12.72 28.81 6.51
N HIS A 175 12.61 27.48 6.45
CA HIS A 175 12.63 26.68 5.23
C HIS A 175 11.26 26.12 4.81
N ALA A 176 10.18 26.54 5.48
CA ALA A 176 8.82 26.03 5.25
C ALA A 176 8.11 26.57 4.01
N ALA A 177 8.75 27.43 3.21
CA ALA A 177 8.14 28.01 2.02
C ALA A 177 7.80 26.89 1.00
N GLY A 178 6.49 26.77 0.67
CA GLY A 178 6.01 25.73 -0.25
C GLY A 178 5.94 24.31 0.34
N ALA A 179 6.35 24.11 1.59
CA ALA A 179 6.28 22.83 2.27
C ALA A 179 4.87 22.58 2.87
N LEU A 180 4.55 21.30 3.09
CA LEU A 180 3.33 20.84 3.73
C LEU A 180 3.40 21.16 5.24
N ARG A 181 2.54 22.03 5.73
CA ARG A 181 2.49 22.32 7.16
C ARG A 181 2.01 21.11 7.96
N LEU A 182 2.76 20.72 8.97
CA LEU A 182 2.41 19.67 9.90
C LEU A 182 2.26 20.21 11.30
N SER A 183 1.39 19.57 12.09
CA SER A 183 1.35 19.78 13.52
C SER A 183 2.50 19.01 14.20
N SER A 184 2.88 19.43 15.42
CA SER A 184 3.82 18.65 16.23
C SER A 184 3.32 17.22 16.50
N GLU A 185 2.00 17.06 16.70
CA GLU A 185 1.36 15.75 16.78
C GLU A 185 1.48 14.95 15.48
N GLY A 186 1.42 15.62 14.33
CA GLY A 186 1.59 15.01 13.02
C GLY A 186 2.98 14.42 12.82
N ILE A 187 4.02 15.20 13.13
CA ILE A 187 5.42 14.75 13.08
C ILE A 187 5.61 13.55 14.00
N ALA A 188 5.23 13.68 15.28
CA ALA A 188 5.33 12.59 16.25
C ALA A 188 4.51 11.36 15.84
N GLY A 189 3.36 11.54 15.18
CA GLY A 189 2.52 10.45 14.66
C GLY A 189 3.21 9.67 13.54
N VAL A 190 3.86 10.35 12.59
CA VAL A 190 4.61 9.69 11.52
C VAL A 190 5.82 8.94 12.09
N GLU A 191 6.58 9.55 12.98
CA GLU A 191 7.72 8.90 13.67
C GLU A 191 7.27 7.63 14.41
N ARG A 192 6.13 7.72 15.11
CA ARG A 192 5.55 6.57 15.82
C ARG A 192 5.16 5.44 14.86
N LEU A 193 4.50 5.75 13.75
CA LEU A 193 4.16 4.75 12.73
C LEU A 193 5.40 4.11 12.10
N LEU A 194 6.47 4.87 11.91
CA LEU A 194 7.73 4.35 11.37
C LEU A 194 8.46 3.43 12.35
N SER A 195 8.41 3.75 13.65
CA SER A 195 9.10 2.98 14.71
C SER A 195 8.30 1.79 15.24
N THR A 196 6.97 1.78 15.02
CA THR A 196 6.09 0.72 15.53
C THR A 196 6.06 -0.46 14.54
N PRO A 197 6.17 -1.72 15.03
CA PRO A 197 5.93 -2.89 14.21
C PRO A 197 4.53 -2.86 13.56
N LEU A 198 4.42 -3.36 12.34
CA LEU A 198 3.14 -3.33 11.61
C LEU A 198 2.00 -4.03 12.39
N ALA A 199 2.31 -5.07 13.15
CA ALA A 199 1.35 -5.79 13.97
C ALA A 199 0.80 -4.97 15.16
N GLU A 200 1.47 -3.89 15.53
CA GLU A 200 1.11 -3.02 16.65
C GLU A 200 0.60 -1.64 16.18
N ALA A 201 0.39 -1.48 14.86
CA ALA A 201 0.01 -0.20 14.28
C ALA A 201 -1.30 0.37 14.85
N TRP A 202 -2.25 -0.50 15.25
CA TRP A 202 -3.51 -0.06 15.87
C TRP A 202 -3.34 0.55 17.25
N ASP A 203 -2.30 0.10 17.97
CA ASP A 203 -1.99 0.54 19.33
C ASP A 203 -1.09 1.79 19.34
N ALA A 204 -0.78 2.33 18.18
CA ALA A 204 0.15 3.44 17.99
C ALA A 204 -0.34 4.78 18.59
N ALA A 205 -1.41 4.82 19.37
CA ALA A 205 -1.95 6.00 20.07
C ALA A 205 -1.97 7.29 19.22
N LEU A 206 -2.52 7.19 18.01
CA LEU A 206 -2.61 8.29 17.05
C LEU A 206 -3.89 9.10 17.25
N THR A 207 -3.76 10.43 17.28
CA THR A 207 -4.91 11.33 17.21
C THR A 207 -5.44 11.42 15.78
N ASP A 208 -6.67 11.90 15.59
CA ASP A 208 -7.23 12.17 14.26
C ASP A 208 -6.39 13.17 13.46
N ARG A 209 -5.76 14.10 14.15
CA ARG A 209 -4.86 15.08 13.54
C ARG A 209 -3.60 14.39 13.03
N SER A 210 -2.95 13.57 13.85
CA SER A 210 -1.73 12.87 13.47
C SER A 210 -1.97 11.88 12.33
N ARG A 211 -3.13 11.21 12.27
CA ARG A 211 -3.52 10.33 11.16
C ARG A 211 -3.67 11.10 9.84
N ARG A 212 -4.34 12.28 9.88
CA ARG A 212 -4.48 13.15 8.69
C ARG A 212 -3.14 13.68 8.21
N ASP A 213 -2.28 14.13 9.12
CA ASP A 213 -0.95 14.63 8.79
C ASP A 213 -0.07 13.50 8.22
N ALA A 214 -0.14 12.28 8.76
CA ALA A 214 0.55 11.11 8.21
C ALA A 214 0.07 10.78 6.78
N LEU A 215 -1.24 10.79 6.53
CA LEU A 215 -1.79 10.61 5.19
C LEU A 215 -1.29 11.69 4.22
N ALA A 216 -1.20 12.94 4.67
CA ALA A 216 -0.72 14.06 3.86
C ALA A 216 0.78 13.90 3.52
N VAL A 217 1.61 13.46 4.45
CA VAL A 217 3.03 13.12 4.20
C VAL A 217 3.14 12.00 3.15
N ILE A 218 2.38 10.91 3.31
CA ILE A 218 2.39 9.78 2.39
C ILE A 218 1.96 10.22 0.98
N THR A 219 0.85 10.93 0.86
CA THR A 219 0.31 11.34 -0.45
C THR A 219 1.22 12.33 -1.16
N SER A 220 1.79 13.30 -0.45
CA SER A 220 2.75 14.23 -1.03
C SER A 220 4.06 13.54 -1.45
N SER A 221 4.51 12.53 -0.72
CA SER A 221 5.67 11.71 -1.10
C SER A 221 5.39 10.89 -2.37
N TYR A 222 4.17 10.33 -2.52
CA TYR A 222 3.80 9.63 -3.76
C TYR A 222 3.74 10.55 -4.97
N GLU A 223 3.26 11.79 -4.78
CA GLU A 223 3.21 12.78 -5.87
C GLU A 223 4.61 13.20 -6.30
N GLU A 224 5.50 13.48 -5.35
CA GLU A 224 6.86 13.93 -5.64
C GLU A 224 7.73 12.83 -6.25
N HIS A 225 7.79 11.66 -5.60
CA HIS A 225 8.72 10.59 -5.99
C HIS A 225 8.14 9.60 -6.99
N GLY A 226 6.82 9.41 -6.97
CA GLY A 226 6.13 8.44 -7.83
C GLY A 226 5.35 9.07 -8.98
N GLY A 227 5.09 10.38 -8.94
CA GLY A 227 4.28 11.07 -9.95
C GLY A 227 2.83 10.61 -9.99
N PHE A 228 2.27 10.09 -8.88
CA PHE A 228 0.91 9.55 -8.84
C PHE A 228 0.14 9.91 -7.58
N ARG A 229 -1.19 9.82 -7.71
CA ARG A 229 -2.14 9.79 -6.59
C ARG A 229 -2.87 8.46 -6.56
N LEU A 230 -3.19 7.97 -5.36
CA LEU A 230 -4.01 6.78 -5.22
C LEU A 230 -5.48 7.14 -5.48
N ARG A 231 -6.13 6.39 -6.36
CA ARG A 231 -7.56 6.57 -6.69
C ARG A 231 -8.45 6.11 -5.55
N THR A 232 -8.03 5.09 -4.81
CA THR A 232 -8.74 4.55 -3.64
C THR A 232 -8.89 5.54 -2.50
N LEU A 233 -8.09 6.62 -2.46
CA LEU A 233 -8.22 7.67 -1.45
C LEU A 233 -9.35 8.67 -1.76
N SER A 234 -9.83 8.68 -3.01
CA SER A 234 -10.88 9.59 -3.50
C SER A 234 -12.27 8.96 -3.53
N ALA A 235 -12.37 7.68 -3.13
CA ALA A 235 -13.61 6.90 -3.12
C ALA A 235 -14.36 7.03 -1.78
#